data_cca4d1a1e5049b13c326f3b715527906
#
_entry.id   cca4d1a1e5049b13c326f3b715527906
#
_cell.length_a   1.000
_cell.length_b   1.000
_cell.length_c   1.000
_cell.angle_alpha   90.00
_cell.angle_beta   90.00
_cell.angle_gamma   90.00
#
_symmetry.space_group_name_H-M   'P 1'
#
loop_
_entity.id
_entity.type
_entity.pdbx_description
1 polymer ?
#
loop_
_entity_poly.entity_id
_entity_poly.type
_entity_poly.pdbx_seq_one_letter_code
_entity_poly.pdbx_strand_id
1 'polypeptide(L)'
;MDDLVAVGSRQYFFFLMMLLLSRGADFLSTWIATPNMVLEGNPLAKMLGWKWGSFINLVLCGVFGAWPLAAIFIGTTSVLVAARNFQAAWLMRSLGEENYRDWYVERLRQTGLPLYLFCLLGQTLLTASVGGALIYFTGDSLIPFAVGFGIVGYALAVTFYTLLALWRIRRAPAE
;
A
#
# COMPACT_ATOMS: atom_id res chain seq x y z
N MET A 1 -25.50 -6.76 0.56
CA MET A 1 -25.03 -7.93 1.33
C MET A 1 -23.72 -7.62 2.03
N ASP A 2 -23.73 -6.63 2.88
CA ASP A 2 -22.62 -6.28 3.78
C ASP A 2 -23.10 -6.44 5.21
N ASP A 3 -23.48 -7.67 5.57
CA ASP A 3 -23.91 -7.94 6.93
C ASP A 3 -22.69 -7.86 7.83
N LEU A 4 -22.76 -6.93 8.79
CA LEU A 4 -21.75 -6.81 9.83
C LEU A 4 -21.65 -8.14 10.59
N VAL A 5 -20.46 -8.61 10.76
CA VAL A 5 -20.17 -9.80 11.57
C VAL A 5 -20.20 -9.40 13.03
N ALA A 6 -20.89 -10.19 13.85
CA ALA A 6 -20.97 -9.92 15.30
C ALA A 6 -19.58 -9.93 15.94
N VAL A 7 -19.24 -8.85 16.66
CA VAL A 7 -17.99 -8.74 17.38
C VAL A 7 -17.86 -9.90 18.38
N GLY A 8 -16.70 -10.55 18.40
CA GLY A 8 -16.44 -11.74 19.21
C GLY A 8 -16.86 -13.07 18.57
N SER A 9 -17.47 -13.07 17.38
CA SER A 9 -17.78 -14.29 16.64
C SER A 9 -16.51 -14.92 16.02
N ARG A 10 -16.59 -16.20 15.64
CA ARG A 10 -15.49 -16.88 14.94
C ARG A 10 -15.10 -16.17 13.63
N GLN A 11 -16.07 -15.63 12.90
CA GLN A 11 -15.83 -14.89 11.66
C GLN A 11 -15.13 -13.55 11.95
N TYR A 12 -15.54 -12.82 12.99
CA TYR A 12 -14.86 -11.61 13.41
C TYR A 12 -13.39 -11.87 13.72
N PHE A 13 -13.07 -12.90 14.52
CA PHE A 13 -11.68 -13.23 14.83
C PHE A 13 -10.89 -13.63 13.61
N PHE A 14 -11.49 -14.30 12.64
CA PHE A 14 -10.84 -14.61 11.35
C PHE A 14 -10.44 -13.34 10.60
N PHE A 15 -11.36 -12.39 10.41
CA PHE A 15 -11.07 -11.12 9.72
C PHE A 15 -10.12 -10.24 10.52
N LEU A 16 -10.25 -10.19 11.83
CA LEU A 16 -9.31 -9.48 12.70
C LEU A 16 -7.88 -10.02 12.54
N MET A 17 -7.69 -11.33 12.60
CA MET A 17 -6.37 -11.96 12.43
C MET A 17 -5.82 -11.73 11.03
N MET A 18 -6.63 -11.83 10.00
CA MET A 18 -6.24 -11.52 8.63
C MET A 18 -5.76 -10.07 8.50
N LEU A 19 -6.47 -9.12 9.09
CA LEU A 19 -6.08 -7.71 9.10
C LEU A 19 -4.80 -7.49 9.89
N LEU A 20 -4.66 -8.07 11.07
CA LEU A 20 -3.45 -7.93 11.89
C LEU A 20 -2.22 -8.48 11.16
N LEU A 21 -2.33 -9.62 10.49
CA LEU A 21 -1.23 -10.19 9.73
C LEU A 21 -0.88 -9.35 8.49
N SER A 22 -1.87 -8.92 7.72
CA SER A 22 -1.63 -8.13 6.51
C SER A 22 -1.10 -6.73 6.81
N ARG A 23 -1.66 -6.04 7.82
CA ARG A 23 -1.17 -4.75 8.27
C ARG A 23 0.18 -4.88 8.97
N GLY A 24 0.39 -5.94 9.74
CA GLY A 24 1.68 -6.26 10.35
C GLY A 24 2.77 -6.47 9.30
N ALA A 25 2.48 -7.17 8.20
CA ALA A 25 3.40 -7.32 7.07
C ALA A 25 3.73 -5.99 6.40
N ASP A 26 2.73 -5.12 6.20
CA ASP A 26 2.92 -3.76 5.65
C ASP A 26 3.83 -2.92 6.56
N PHE A 27 3.55 -2.90 7.87
CA PHE A 27 4.40 -2.22 8.85
C PHE A 27 5.83 -2.78 8.90
N LEU A 28 5.97 -4.10 8.92
CA LEU A 28 7.27 -4.76 8.94
C LEU A 28 8.08 -4.43 7.66
N SER A 29 7.46 -4.52 6.49
CA SER A 29 8.12 -4.20 5.23
C SER A 29 8.57 -2.74 5.16
N THR A 30 7.74 -1.82 5.64
CA THR A 30 8.08 -0.40 5.74
C THR A 30 9.21 -0.17 6.73
N TRP A 31 9.18 -0.81 7.91
CA TRP A 31 10.26 -0.69 8.90
C TRP A 31 11.60 -1.24 8.39
N ILE A 32 11.59 -2.34 7.64
CA ILE A 32 12.81 -2.87 7.02
C ILE A 32 13.34 -1.91 5.96
N ALA A 33 12.47 -1.34 5.14
CA ALA A 33 12.84 -0.42 4.07
C ALA A 33 13.30 0.95 4.60
N THR A 34 12.57 1.52 5.57
CA THR A 34 12.78 2.89 6.05
C THR A 34 12.48 3.02 7.56
N PRO A 35 13.38 2.53 8.44
CA PRO A 35 13.16 2.56 9.90
C PRO A 35 13.02 3.99 10.46
N ASN A 36 13.64 4.99 9.83
CA ASN A 36 13.51 6.39 10.21
C ASN A 36 12.42 7.15 9.42
N MET A 37 11.62 6.43 8.60
CA MET A 37 10.56 7.00 7.77
C MET A 37 11.03 8.08 6.77
N VAL A 38 12.30 8.08 6.39
CA VAL A 38 12.84 9.05 5.41
C VAL A 38 12.20 8.84 4.04
N LEU A 39 12.02 7.58 3.64
CA LEU A 39 11.48 7.18 2.34
C LEU A 39 9.94 7.01 2.36
N GLU A 40 9.29 7.23 3.51
CA GLU A 40 7.84 7.12 3.61
C GLU A 40 7.14 8.18 2.74
N GLY A 41 6.38 7.70 1.76
CA GLY A 41 5.67 8.55 0.80
C GLY A 41 4.35 9.13 1.32
N ASN A 42 3.73 8.46 2.30
CA ASN A 42 2.47 8.89 2.88
C ASN A 42 2.71 9.95 3.98
N PRO A 43 2.29 11.21 3.77
CA PRO A 43 2.52 12.28 4.73
C PRO A 43 1.83 12.04 6.08
N LEU A 44 0.66 11.37 6.09
CA LEU A 44 -0.05 11.04 7.33
C LEU A 44 0.71 10.00 8.14
N ALA A 45 1.23 8.94 7.49
CA ALA A 45 2.04 7.93 8.16
C ALA A 45 3.31 8.56 8.74
N LYS A 46 3.96 9.45 8.00
CA LYS A 46 5.15 10.18 8.46
C LYS A 46 4.85 11.08 9.66
N MET A 47 3.70 11.77 9.66
CA MET A 47 3.28 12.64 10.76
C MET A 47 2.95 11.86 12.03
N LEU A 48 2.26 10.71 11.91
CA LEU A 48 1.87 9.87 13.03
C LEU A 48 3.07 9.12 13.65
N GLY A 49 4.06 8.79 12.84
CA GLY A 49 5.20 7.98 13.26
C GLY A 49 4.80 6.56 13.67
N TRP A 50 5.76 5.79 14.15
CA TRP A 50 5.56 4.38 14.48
C TRP A 50 4.55 4.15 15.62
N LYS A 51 4.61 4.95 16.70
CA LYS A 51 3.77 4.75 17.88
C LYS A 51 2.29 4.97 17.58
N TRP A 52 1.94 6.16 17.11
CA TRP A 52 0.56 6.50 16.81
C TRP A 52 0.03 5.77 15.57
N GLY A 53 0.90 5.57 14.56
CA GLY A 53 0.56 4.78 13.39
C GLY A 53 0.17 3.35 13.77
N SER A 54 0.95 2.67 14.62
CA SER A 54 0.62 1.31 15.09
C SER A 54 -0.66 1.27 15.91
N PHE A 55 -0.84 2.21 16.84
CA PHE A 55 -2.04 2.28 17.68
C PHE A 55 -3.31 2.47 16.84
N ILE A 56 -3.31 3.45 15.93
CA ILE A 56 -4.46 3.72 15.06
C ILE A 56 -4.76 2.50 14.17
N ASN A 57 -3.72 1.86 13.61
CA ASN A 57 -3.92 0.66 12.80
C ASN A 57 -4.51 -0.50 13.60
N LEU A 58 -4.12 -0.68 14.85
CA LEU A 58 -4.69 -1.70 15.72
C LEU A 58 -6.18 -1.45 15.96
N VAL A 59 -6.56 -0.20 16.25
CA VAL A 59 -7.96 0.20 16.40
C VAL A 59 -8.75 -0.03 15.10
N LEU A 60 -8.18 0.36 13.95
CA LEU A 60 -8.81 0.13 12.65
C LEU A 60 -9.00 -1.36 12.36
N CYS A 61 -8.03 -2.22 12.69
CA CYS A 61 -8.19 -3.67 12.56
C CYS A 61 -9.37 -4.19 13.39
N GLY A 62 -9.51 -3.70 14.63
CA GLY A 62 -10.63 -4.05 15.49
C GLY A 62 -11.98 -3.63 14.92
N VAL A 63 -12.08 -2.44 14.39
CA VAL A 63 -13.32 -1.91 13.79
C VAL A 63 -13.66 -2.63 12.49
N PHE A 64 -12.70 -2.69 11.55
CA PHE A 64 -12.95 -3.29 10.23
C PHE A 64 -13.00 -4.81 10.24
N GLY A 65 -12.53 -5.47 11.31
CA GLY A 65 -12.73 -6.91 11.50
C GLY A 65 -14.21 -7.32 11.55
N ALA A 66 -15.11 -6.40 11.89
CA ALA A 66 -16.55 -6.63 11.84
C ALA A 66 -17.14 -6.43 10.43
N TRP A 67 -16.36 -5.97 9.45
CA TRP A 67 -16.83 -5.64 8.11
C TRP A 67 -16.09 -6.46 7.05
N PRO A 68 -16.62 -7.61 6.60
CA PRO A 68 -15.93 -8.54 5.72
C PRO A 68 -15.37 -7.92 4.44
N LEU A 69 -16.17 -7.11 3.73
CA LEU A 69 -15.75 -6.45 2.51
C LEU A 69 -14.54 -5.51 2.78
N ALA A 70 -14.65 -4.66 3.80
CA ALA A 70 -13.59 -3.73 4.16
C ALA A 70 -12.34 -4.47 4.65
N ALA A 71 -12.50 -5.54 5.43
CA ALA A 71 -11.39 -6.34 5.91
C ALA A 71 -10.61 -6.97 4.77
N ILE A 72 -11.29 -7.60 3.79
CA ILE A 72 -10.65 -8.21 2.63
C ILE A 72 -10.00 -7.15 1.75
N PHE A 73 -10.67 -6.04 1.49
CA PHE A 73 -10.13 -4.89 0.73
C PHE A 73 -8.83 -4.37 1.35
N ILE A 74 -8.87 -4.01 2.64
CA ILE A 74 -7.71 -3.48 3.36
C ILE A 74 -6.59 -4.52 3.43
N GLY A 75 -6.92 -5.78 3.73
CA GLY A 75 -5.97 -6.88 3.80
C GLY A 75 -5.24 -7.08 2.47
N THR A 76 -5.98 -7.15 1.37
CA THR A 76 -5.43 -7.30 0.01
C THR A 76 -4.50 -6.14 -0.35
N THR A 77 -4.96 -4.91 -0.14
CA THR A 77 -4.16 -3.70 -0.40
C THR A 77 -2.86 -3.72 0.41
N SER A 78 -2.94 -4.06 1.72
CA SER A 78 -1.78 -4.10 2.61
C SER A 78 -0.75 -5.16 2.21
N VAL A 79 -1.20 -6.36 1.82
CA VAL A 79 -0.30 -7.42 1.32
C VAL A 79 0.43 -6.98 0.06
N LEU A 80 -0.25 -6.33 -0.88
CA LEU A 80 0.36 -5.84 -2.12
C LEU A 80 1.37 -4.70 -1.86
N VAL A 81 1.06 -3.79 -0.93
CA VAL A 81 2.01 -2.75 -0.49
C VAL A 81 3.23 -3.39 0.17
N ALA A 82 3.02 -4.35 1.08
CA ALA A 82 4.11 -5.07 1.73
C ALA A 82 5.02 -5.78 0.72
N ALA A 83 4.44 -6.49 -0.25
CA ALA A 83 5.19 -7.18 -1.30
C ALA A 83 6.05 -6.20 -2.11
N ARG A 84 5.49 -5.05 -2.49
CA ARG A 84 6.23 -4.00 -3.18
C ARG A 84 7.37 -3.43 -2.34
N ASN A 85 7.12 -3.17 -1.05
CA ASN A 85 8.14 -2.66 -0.14
C ASN A 85 9.29 -3.67 0.01
N PHE A 86 8.98 -4.94 0.23
CA PHE A 86 10.00 -6.00 0.33
C PHE A 86 10.85 -6.13 -0.92
N GLN A 87 10.26 -5.93 -2.11
CA GLN A 87 11.00 -6.01 -3.38
C GLN A 87 12.18 -5.04 -3.44
N ALA A 88 12.05 -3.83 -2.86
CA ALA A 88 13.08 -2.80 -2.87
C ALA A 88 13.81 -2.65 -1.52
N ALA A 89 13.31 -3.26 -0.43
CA ALA A 89 13.81 -3.04 0.93
C ALA A 89 15.29 -3.41 1.09
N TRP A 90 15.76 -4.48 0.43
CA TRP A 90 17.15 -4.89 0.48
C TRP A 90 18.09 -3.80 -0.08
N LEU A 91 17.69 -3.12 -1.16
CA LEU A 91 18.47 -2.05 -1.78
C LEU A 91 18.45 -0.80 -0.90
N MET A 92 17.26 -0.42 -0.39
CA MET A 92 17.10 0.69 0.53
C MET A 92 17.95 0.49 1.79
N ARG A 93 17.99 -0.72 2.31
CA ARG A 93 18.77 -1.06 3.51
C ARG A 93 20.27 -1.06 3.26
N SER A 94 20.72 -1.57 2.12
CA SER A 94 22.16 -1.64 1.79
C SER A 94 22.76 -0.28 1.50
N LEU A 95 22.03 0.63 0.86
CA LEU A 95 22.48 2.00 0.59
C LEU A 95 22.31 2.94 1.78
N GLY A 96 21.38 2.62 2.68
CA GLY A 96 20.88 3.55 3.69
C GLY A 96 19.84 4.52 3.13
N GLU A 97 18.93 4.99 4.00
CA GLU A 97 17.74 5.74 3.59
C GLU A 97 18.07 7.04 2.84
N GLU A 98 19.05 7.82 3.33
CA GLU A 98 19.42 9.11 2.73
C GLU A 98 20.11 8.91 1.37
N ASN A 99 21.11 8.02 1.29
CA ASN A 99 21.79 7.73 0.04
C ASN A 99 20.86 7.14 -1.02
N TYR A 100 19.92 6.25 -0.60
CA TYR A 100 18.93 5.73 -1.51
C TYR A 100 18.00 6.83 -2.03
N ARG A 101 17.54 7.74 -1.16
CA ARG A 101 16.71 8.87 -1.56
C ARG A 101 17.42 9.71 -2.61
N ASP A 102 18.68 10.09 -2.36
CA ASP A 102 19.44 10.97 -3.23
C ASP A 102 19.73 10.29 -4.58
N TRP A 103 20.12 9.02 -4.54
CA TRP A 103 20.25 8.19 -5.75
C TRP A 103 18.94 8.10 -6.54
N TYR A 104 17.82 7.88 -5.87
CA TYR A 104 16.51 7.77 -6.53
C TYR A 104 16.08 9.10 -7.15
N VAL A 105 16.26 10.22 -6.45
CA VAL A 105 15.97 11.56 -6.96
C VAL A 105 16.82 11.88 -8.19
N GLU A 106 18.11 11.57 -8.14
CA GLU A 106 19.01 11.77 -9.28
C GLU A 106 18.55 10.96 -10.51
N ARG A 107 18.25 9.66 -10.34
CA ARG A 107 17.75 8.82 -11.43
C ARG A 107 16.42 9.33 -12.00
N LEU A 108 15.53 9.79 -11.14
CA LEU A 108 14.26 10.38 -11.56
C LEU A 108 14.43 11.68 -12.36
N ARG A 109 15.43 12.50 -12.02
CA ARG A 109 15.75 13.72 -12.78
C ARG A 109 16.37 13.40 -14.15
N GLN A 110 17.22 12.37 -14.21
CA GLN A 110 17.86 11.91 -15.46
C GLN A 110 16.88 11.18 -16.39
N THR A 111 15.86 10.56 -15.85
CA THR A 111 14.86 9.83 -16.66
C THR A 111 13.89 10.80 -17.34
N GLY A 112 13.66 10.61 -18.62
CA GLY A 112 12.65 11.37 -19.37
C GLY A 112 11.24 11.15 -18.79
N LEU A 113 10.52 12.25 -18.54
CA LEU A 113 9.16 12.20 -17.99
C LEU A 113 8.20 11.29 -18.77
N PRO A 114 8.19 11.30 -20.13
CA PRO A 114 7.31 10.44 -20.90
C PRO A 114 7.56 8.95 -20.63
N LEU A 115 8.81 8.53 -20.58
CA LEU A 115 9.17 7.13 -20.32
C LEU A 115 8.73 6.72 -18.90
N TYR A 116 9.00 7.56 -17.89
CA TYR A 116 8.60 7.28 -16.53
C TYR A 116 7.08 7.13 -16.39
N LEU A 117 6.32 8.07 -16.97
CA LEU A 117 4.85 8.02 -16.94
C LEU A 117 4.31 6.82 -17.74
N PHE A 118 4.91 6.47 -18.87
CA PHE A 118 4.52 5.28 -19.63
C PHE A 118 4.67 4.00 -18.79
N CYS A 119 5.82 3.84 -18.11
CA CYS A 119 6.04 2.68 -17.23
C CYS A 119 5.08 2.67 -16.03
N LEU A 120 4.84 3.83 -15.41
CA LEU A 120 3.91 3.95 -14.29
C LEU A 120 2.47 3.60 -14.72
N LEU A 121 2.00 4.16 -15.83
CA LEU A 121 0.66 3.88 -16.36
C LEU A 121 0.53 2.42 -16.79
N GLY A 122 1.55 1.85 -17.43
CA GLY A 122 1.58 0.44 -17.81
C GLY A 122 1.43 -0.48 -16.60
N GLN A 123 2.22 -0.25 -15.55
CA GLN A 123 2.10 -0.99 -14.30
C GLN A 123 0.71 -0.85 -13.67
N THR A 124 0.18 0.39 -13.63
CA THR A 124 -1.14 0.67 -13.06
C THR A 124 -2.24 -0.05 -13.82
N LEU A 125 -2.26 0.07 -15.16
CA LEU A 125 -3.27 -0.55 -15.99
C LEU A 125 -3.23 -2.08 -15.92
N LEU A 126 -2.04 -2.68 -15.97
CA LEU A 126 -1.89 -4.13 -15.86
C LEU A 126 -2.38 -4.64 -14.48
N THR A 127 -2.01 -3.96 -13.41
CA THR A 127 -2.47 -4.34 -12.07
C THR A 127 -3.98 -4.15 -11.93
N ALA A 128 -4.51 -3.00 -12.36
CA ALA A 128 -5.93 -2.70 -12.29
C ALA A 128 -6.77 -3.63 -13.18
N SER A 129 -6.25 -4.09 -14.33
CA SER A 129 -6.97 -5.03 -15.20
C SER A 129 -7.18 -6.40 -14.53
N VAL A 130 -6.20 -6.88 -13.75
CA VAL A 130 -6.37 -8.12 -12.95
C VAL A 130 -7.46 -7.94 -11.92
N GLY A 131 -7.44 -6.83 -11.18
CA GLY A 131 -8.49 -6.53 -10.20
C GLY A 131 -9.86 -6.33 -10.85
N GLY A 132 -9.90 -5.62 -11.99
CA GLY A 132 -11.12 -5.42 -12.75
C GLY A 132 -11.71 -6.72 -13.31
N ALA A 133 -10.86 -7.63 -13.79
CA ALA A 133 -11.30 -8.96 -14.22
C ALA A 133 -11.91 -9.76 -13.06
N LEU A 134 -11.29 -9.74 -11.88
CA LEU A 134 -11.86 -10.37 -10.69
C LEU A 134 -13.24 -9.79 -10.35
N ILE A 135 -13.40 -8.48 -10.38
CA ILE A 135 -14.68 -7.81 -10.13
C ILE A 135 -15.72 -8.23 -11.18
N TYR A 136 -15.34 -8.24 -12.46
CA TYR A 136 -16.26 -8.53 -13.56
C TYR A 136 -16.75 -9.98 -13.56
N PHE A 137 -15.86 -10.95 -13.28
CA PHE A 137 -16.19 -12.38 -13.32
C PHE A 137 -16.63 -12.97 -12.00
N THR A 138 -16.79 -12.16 -10.94
CA THR A 138 -17.04 -12.67 -9.59
C THR A 138 -18.47 -13.21 -9.37
N GLY A 139 -19.44 -12.83 -10.21
CA GLY A 139 -20.85 -13.12 -9.96
C GLY A 139 -21.31 -12.57 -8.59
N ASP A 140 -21.98 -13.41 -7.78
CA ASP A 140 -22.49 -13.02 -6.45
C ASP A 140 -21.49 -13.26 -5.31
N SER A 141 -20.25 -13.63 -5.62
CA SER A 141 -19.24 -13.95 -4.59
C SER A 141 -18.56 -12.70 -4.03
N LEU A 142 -18.73 -12.45 -2.73
CA LEU A 142 -18.15 -11.30 -2.04
C LEU A 142 -16.61 -11.34 -2.05
N ILE A 143 -16.00 -12.51 -1.87
CA ILE A 143 -14.54 -12.63 -1.68
C ILE A 143 -13.75 -12.19 -2.91
N PRO A 144 -13.98 -12.75 -4.13
CA PRO A 144 -13.25 -12.29 -5.32
C PRO A 144 -13.54 -10.82 -5.65
N PHE A 145 -14.77 -10.35 -5.41
CA PHE A 145 -15.12 -8.94 -5.58
C PHE A 145 -14.27 -8.05 -4.67
N ALA A 146 -14.20 -8.35 -3.37
CA ALA A 146 -13.45 -7.56 -2.40
C ALA A 146 -11.92 -7.60 -2.67
N VAL A 147 -11.39 -8.76 -3.08
CA VAL A 147 -9.99 -8.91 -3.51
C VAL A 147 -9.72 -8.07 -4.75
N GLY A 148 -10.56 -8.17 -5.78
CA GLY A 148 -10.43 -7.38 -7.01
C GLY A 148 -10.47 -5.89 -6.73
N PHE A 149 -11.39 -5.46 -5.86
CA PHE A 149 -11.49 -4.06 -5.42
C PHE A 149 -10.23 -3.60 -4.67
N GLY A 150 -9.63 -4.47 -3.82
CA GLY A 150 -8.37 -4.22 -3.14
C GLY A 150 -7.18 -4.07 -4.10
N ILE A 151 -7.12 -4.89 -5.16
CA ILE A 151 -6.08 -4.78 -6.20
C ILE A 151 -6.20 -3.45 -6.97
N VAL A 152 -7.41 -3.05 -7.37
CA VAL A 152 -7.65 -1.76 -8.04
C VAL A 152 -7.30 -0.61 -7.10
N GLY A 153 -7.74 -0.67 -5.83
CA GLY A 153 -7.42 0.34 -4.81
C GLY A 153 -5.91 0.48 -4.61
N TYR A 154 -5.18 -0.63 -4.55
CA TYR A 154 -3.71 -0.62 -4.50
C TYR A 154 -3.10 0.06 -5.72
N ALA A 155 -3.52 -0.30 -6.94
CA ALA A 155 -2.98 0.29 -8.17
C ALA A 155 -3.16 1.83 -8.18
N LEU A 156 -4.35 2.31 -7.80
CA LEU A 156 -4.66 3.74 -7.73
C LEU A 156 -3.85 4.46 -6.64
N ALA A 157 -3.76 3.88 -5.44
CA ALA A 157 -3.01 4.46 -4.34
C ALA A 157 -1.52 4.60 -4.68
N VAL A 158 -0.91 3.53 -5.21
CA VAL A 158 0.49 3.55 -5.64
C VAL A 158 0.74 4.60 -6.71
N THR A 159 -0.13 4.70 -7.70
CA THR A 159 -0.02 5.71 -8.76
C THR A 159 -0.11 7.11 -8.19
N PHE A 160 -1.09 7.35 -7.33
CA PHE A 160 -1.29 8.66 -6.70
C PHE A 160 -0.06 9.10 -5.90
N TYR A 161 0.45 8.26 -4.99
CA TYR A 161 1.62 8.62 -4.18
C TYR A 161 2.89 8.74 -5.01
N THR A 162 3.04 7.93 -6.07
CA THR A 162 4.18 8.04 -6.99
C THR A 162 4.14 9.34 -7.78
N LEU A 163 2.97 9.74 -8.29
CA LEU A 163 2.81 11.04 -8.97
C LEU A 163 3.03 12.22 -8.03
N LEU A 164 2.56 12.12 -6.79
CA LEU A 164 2.78 13.14 -5.76
C LEU A 164 4.27 13.29 -5.44
N ALA A 165 5.00 12.19 -5.30
CA ALA A 165 6.44 12.21 -5.08
C ALA A 165 7.19 12.81 -6.27
N LEU A 166 6.84 12.39 -7.50
CA LEU A 166 7.41 12.93 -8.73
C LEU A 166 7.20 14.45 -8.84
N TRP A 167 5.99 14.91 -8.57
CA TRP A 167 5.65 16.33 -8.59
C TRP A 167 6.47 17.14 -7.57
N ARG A 168 6.63 16.63 -6.34
CA ARG A 168 7.45 17.28 -5.30
C ARG A 168 8.92 17.35 -5.71
N ILE A 169 9.49 16.26 -6.21
CA ILE A 169 10.90 16.17 -6.63
C ILE A 169 11.20 17.15 -7.78
N ARG A 170 10.29 17.27 -8.74
CA ARG A 170 10.49 18.13 -9.90
C ARG A 170 10.26 19.62 -9.62
N ARG A 171 9.54 19.95 -8.55
CA ARG A 171 9.36 21.35 -8.09
C ARG A 171 10.45 21.82 -7.14
N ALA A 172 11.17 20.92 -6.50
CA ALA A 172 12.30 21.30 -5.66
C ALA A 172 13.44 21.91 -6.54
N PRO A 173 14.00 23.09 -6.17
CA PRO A 173 15.16 23.65 -6.86
C PRO A 173 16.26 22.60 -6.94
N ALA A 174 17.05 22.61 -8.03
CA ALA A 174 18.29 21.86 -8.06
C ALA A 174 19.28 22.61 -7.15
N GLU A 175 19.60 22.04 -6.00
CA GLU A 175 20.71 22.50 -5.16
C GLU A 175 22.04 22.18 -5.82
#